data_60527623b2afdf0f3d1a203c8f7aa125
#
_entry.id   60527623b2afdf0f3d1a203c8f7aa125
#
_cell.length_a   1.000
_cell.length_b   1.000
_cell.length_c   1.000
_cell.angle_alpha   90.00
_cell.angle_beta   90.00
_cell.angle_gamma   90.00
#
_symmetry.space_group_name_H-M   'P 1'
#
loop_
_entity.id
_entity.type
_entity.pdbx_description
1 polymer ?
#
loop_
_entity_poly.entity_id
_entity_poly.type
_entity_poly.pdbx_seq_one_letter_code
_entity_poly.pdbx_strand_id
1 'polypeptide(L)'
;MKRIALFFISYFIFSLVEARVTLPSFFSDNMVLQQQTMCIIWGWTEPGKKVIVHTPWDKKSHRATARKDGRFEVTIQTPKAGGPYDLWFQDGDFVKLSNVMIGEVWICSGQSNMEMLMKGYKAQPVEGATEELLSCKDNELRLFYGKRFASLEPQKDIKGSWQEADAASVREFSATAYFFGKALRKALDVPVGLICTAFGGSACEAWMNAEWLKAFPKVQQTITEEDVKKLQQRCPTALYNGQLKPLIGYGIRGAIWYQGEDNVPRYDYYAPLMARMIQGWREDWHQGDFPFYYCQIAPFAYDETDWALYNSAFLREQQAKVETMVDNCRMAVLLDTGLKRVIHPRKKSIAGERLALLALSNTYGVKGLPDFAKYKAVEFKSDTAVVSFDRSKEWVYFEHDTGERADPLLASDNFEVAGSDKQFHPATKVWVSRNRVYVVCDKVKKPVAVRYAWRDWVVGDLMHDGLPVSSFRTDDWDSLPLTSSKKKGDYNEPK
;
A
#
# COMPACT_ATOMS: atom_id res chain seq x y z
N MET A 1 79.67 8.46 -35.25
CA MET A 1 78.35 8.82 -34.81
C MET A 1 77.60 7.53 -34.40
N LYS A 2 77.53 7.26 -33.09
CA LYS A 2 76.88 6.05 -32.57
C LYS A 2 75.42 6.45 -32.20
N ARG A 3 74.42 5.81 -32.84
CA ARG A 3 73.02 6.00 -32.53
C ARG A 3 72.64 5.04 -31.39
N ILE A 4 72.27 5.63 -30.24
CA ILE A 4 71.72 4.91 -29.10
C ILE A 4 70.20 4.83 -29.30
N ALA A 5 69.67 3.60 -29.47
CA ALA A 5 68.23 3.34 -29.53
C ALA A 5 67.73 3.16 -28.08
N LEU A 6 66.92 4.09 -27.58
CA LEU A 6 66.18 3.93 -26.30
C LEU A 6 64.95 3.08 -26.58
N PHE A 7 64.91 1.89 -25.93
CA PHE A 7 63.68 1.07 -25.86
C PHE A 7 62.88 1.56 -24.66
N PHE A 8 61.72 2.17 -24.90
CA PHE A 8 60.73 2.42 -23.86
C PHE A 8 59.95 1.12 -23.61
N ILE A 9 60.18 0.46 -22.47
CA ILE A 9 59.33 -0.61 -21.96
C ILE A 9 58.18 0.05 -21.23
N SER A 10 57.00 0.06 -21.89
CA SER A 10 55.74 0.49 -21.25
C SER A 10 55.22 -0.63 -20.34
N TYR A 11 55.40 -0.46 -19.04
CA TYR A 11 54.77 -1.33 -18.05
C TYR A 11 53.27 -1.00 -18.00
N PHE A 12 52.43 -1.81 -18.62
CA PHE A 12 51.00 -1.83 -18.36
C PHE A 12 50.78 -2.46 -16.97
N ILE A 13 50.59 -1.64 -15.94
CA ILE A 13 50.08 -2.09 -14.67
C ILE A 13 48.58 -2.41 -14.87
N PHE A 14 48.29 -3.66 -15.15
CA PHE A 14 46.91 -4.18 -14.99
C PHE A 14 46.65 -4.16 -13.49
N SER A 15 45.94 -3.14 -13.00
CA SER A 15 45.28 -3.20 -11.69
C SER A 15 44.21 -4.30 -11.82
N LEU A 16 44.52 -5.48 -11.32
CA LEU A 16 43.51 -6.49 -11.05
C LEU A 16 42.56 -5.88 -10.02
N VAL A 17 41.47 -5.26 -10.47
CA VAL A 17 40.33 -4.98 -9.60
C VAL A 17 39.75 -6.35 -9.31
N GLU A 18 40.11 -6.94 -8.18
CA GLU A 18 39.45 -8.14 -7.70
C GLU A 18 37.97 -7.78 -7.50
N ALA A 19 37.12 -8.42 -8.27
CA ALA A 19 35.69 -8.18 -8.17
C ALA A 19 35.21 -8.77 -6.85
N ARG A 20 34.89 -7.90 -5.93
CA ARG A 20 34.32 -8.21 -4.62
C ARG A 20 32.80 -8.48 -4.76
N VAL A 21 32.25 -9.32 -3.89
CA VAL A 21 30.80 -9.47 -3.76
C VAL A 21 30.11 -8.11 -3.68
N THR A 22 29.15 -7.87 -4.57
CA THR A 22 28.27 -6.70 -4.55
C THR A 22 26.85 -7.15 -4.27
N LEU A 23 26.16 -6.43 -3.38
CA LEU A 23 24.79 -6.74 -2.95
C LEU A 23 23.85 -5.59 -3.37
N PRO A 24 22.58 -5.88 -3.66
CA PRO A 24 21.57 -4.82 -3.76
C PRO A 24 21.50 -3.99 -2.49
N SER A 25 21.11 -2.73 -2.61
CA SER A 25 21.09 -1.76 -1.49
C SER A 25 20.22 -2.20 -0.30
N PHE A 26 19.22 -3.03 -0.53
CA PHE A 26 18.37 -3.56 0.54
C PHE A 26 18.96 -4.77 1.28
N PHE A 27 20.05 -5.38 0.80
CA PHE A 27 20.89 -6.26 1.57
C PHE A 27 22.08 -5.47 2.13
N SER A 28 21.87 -4.84 3.25
CA SER A 28 22.85 -3.95 3.88
C SER A 28 22.77 -4.02 5.41
N ASP A 29 23.63 -3.30 6.08
CA ASP A 29 23.57 -3.13 7.52
C ASP A 29 22.19 -2.70 7.96
N ASN A 30 21.79 -3.07 9.16
CA ASN A 30 20.50 -2.77 9.80
C ASN A 30 19.26 -3.43 9.13
N MET A 31 19.40 -4.28 8.10
CA MET A 31 18.28 -4.94 7.46
C MET A 31 17.54 -5.89 8.41
N VAL A 32 16.27 -6.20 8.06
CA VAL A 32 15.49 -7.26 8.70
C VAL A 32 15.24 -8.36 7.68
N LEU A 33 15.55 -9.60 8.02
CA LEU A 33 15.15 -10.78 7.27
C LEU A 33 13.87 -11.36 7.86
N GLN A 34 12.95 -11.83 6.99
CA GLN A 34 11.71 -12.46 7.44
C GLN A 34 12.01 -13.70 8.28
N GLN A 35 11.38 -13.82 9.46
CA GLN A 35 11.56 -14.97 10.35
C GLN A 35 10.88 -16.24 9.83
N GLN A 36 11.40 -17.41 10.28
CA GLN A 36 10.81 -18.74 10.10
C GLN A 36 10.46 -19.08 8.63
N THR A 37 11.33 -18.68 7.70
CA THR A 37 11.14 -18.93 6.26
C THR A 37 12.45 -19.20 5.55
N MET A 38 12.34 -19.68 4.33
CA MET A 38 13.47 -19.81 3.42
C MET A 38 13.69 -18.46 2.73
N CYS A 39 14.70 -17.70 3.17
CA CYS A 39 15.07 -16.44 2.55
C CYS A 39 16.09 -16.67 1.43
N ILE A 40 15.88 -16.01 0.31
CA ILE A 40 16.85 -15.95 -0.80
C ILE A 40 17.67 -14.68 -0.64
N ILE A 41 19.00 -14.82 -0.58
CA ILE A 41 19.94 -13.71 -0.65
C ILE A 41 20.69 -13.82 -1.97
N TRP A 42 20.83 -12.71 -2.69
CA TRP A 42 21.51 -12.66 -3.98
C TRP A 42 22.41 -11.45 -4.11
N GLY A 43 23.28 -11.53 -5.07
CA GLY A 43 24.21 -10.46 -5.40
C GLY A 43 25.01 -10.82 -6.66
N TRP A 44 26.11 -10.13 -6.87
CA TRP A 44 26.97 -10.33 -8.03
C TRP A 44 28.42 -10.42 -7.60
N THR A 45 29.16 -11.26 -8.33
CA THR A 45 30.62 -11.35 -8.31
C THR A 45 31.08 -11.81 -9.70
N GLU A 46 32.34 -12.16 -9.88
CA GLU A 46 32.84 -12.70 -11.15
C GLU A 46 32.13 -14.01 -11.55
N PRO A 47 31.79 -14.18 -12.84
CA PRO A 47 31.20 -15.42 -13.34
C PRO A 47 32.00 -16.65 -12.94
N GLY A 48 31.31 -17.69 -12.42
CA GLY A 48 31.91 -18.93 -12.01
C GLY A 48 32.57 -18.91 -10.62
N LYS A 49 32.72 -17.76 -9.99
CA LYS A 49 33.28 -17.64 -8.64
C LYS A 49 32.34 -18.27 -7.59
N LYS A 50 32.91 -18.91 -6.60
CA LYS A 50 32.16 -19.49 -5.46
C LYS A 50 31.98 -18.42 -4.40
N VAL A 51 30.73 -18.23 -3.95
CA VAL A 51 30.38 -17.36 -2.84
C VAL A 51 29.96 -18.23 -1.65
N ILE A 52 30.47 -17.92 -0.47
CA ILE A 52 30.10 -18.54 0.79
C ILE A 52 29.41 -17.50 1.64
N VAL A 53 28.22 -17.81 2.16
CA VAL A 53 27.47 -16.98 3.11
C VAL A 53 27.47 -17.66 4.47
N HIS A 54 27.97 -17.00 5.48
CA HIS A 54 27.99 -17.48 6.86
C HIS A 54 26.85 -16.87 7.65
N THR A 55 26.04 -17.74 8.26
CA THR A 55 24.90 -17.37 9.09
C THR A 55 25.19 -17.71 10.56
N PRO A 56 25.20 -16.71 11.48
CA PRO A 56 25.63 -16.93 12.87
C PRO A 56 24.58 -17.68 13.71
N TRP A 57 23.31 -17.65 13.34
CA TRP A 57 22.22 -18.29 14.11
C TRP A 57 22.22 -19.81 14.03
N ASP A 58 22.74 -20.39 12.94
CA ASP A 58 22.84 -21.86 12.77
C ASP A 58 24.27 -22.34 12.58
N LYS A 59 25.24 -21.42 12.62
CA LYS A 59 26.69 -21.66 12.43
C LYS A 59 27.01 -22.38 11.13
N LYS A 60 26.17 -22.22 10.09
CA LYS A 60 26.36 -22.85 8.79
C LYS A 60 27.06 -21.93 7.78
N SER A 61 27.59 -22.58 6.77
CA SER A 61 28.14 -21.95 5.58
C SER A 61 27.35 -22.40 4.37
N HIS A 62 26.65 -21.47 3.75
CA HIS A 62 25.86 -21.70 2.56
C HIS A 62 26.68 -21.31 1.33
N ARG A 63 26.60 -22.10 0.25
CA ARG A 63 27.45 -21.91 -0.92
C ARG A 63 26.64 -21.77 -2.17
N ALA A 64 27.08 -20.85 -3.05
CA ALA A 64 26.57 -20.70 -4.40
C ALA A 64 27.73 -20.48 -5.37
N THR A 65 27.49 -20.73 -6.65
CA THR A 65 28.41 -20.37 -7.74
C THR A 65 27.75 -19.31 -8.59
N ALA A 66 28.46 -18.22 -8.84
CA ALA A 66 27.97 -17.14 -9.70
C ALA A 66 27.73 -17.65 -11.11
N ARG A 67 26.58 -17.30 -11.69
CA ARG A 67 26.17 -17.64 -13.05
C ARG A 67 27.03 -16.87 -14.09
N LYS A 68 26.77 -17.08 -15.39
CA LYS A 68 27.48 -16.39 -16.47
C LYS A 68 27.31 -14.86 -16.44
N ASP A 69 26.23 -14.36 -15.88
CA ASP A 69 25.94 -12.93 -15.68
C ASP A 69 26.52 -12.37 -14.35
N GLY A 70 27.28 -13.18 -13.65
CA GLY A 70 27.89 -12.85 -12.36
C GLY A 70 26.93 -12.98 -11.17
N ARG A 71 25.63 -13.23 -11.38
CA ARG A 71 24.64 -13.35 -10.29
C ARG A 71 24.80 -14.66 -9.53
N PHE A 72 24.79 -14.56 -8.18
CA PHE A 72 24.65 -15.71 -7.29
C PHE A 72 23.36 -15.61 -6.48
N GLU A 73 22.87 -16.74 -6.02
CA GLU A 73 21.73 -16.86 -5.11
C GLU A 73 22.01 -17.92 -4.05
N VAL A 74 21.74 -17.57 -2.81
CA VAL A 74 21.86 -18.46 -1.66
C VAL A 74 20.54 -18.50 -0.91
N THR A 75 20.03 -19.69 -0.67
CA THR A 75 18.83 -19.88 0.17
C THR A 75 19.26 -20.22 1.60
N ILE A 76 18.75 -19.47 2.55
CA ILE A 76 19.02 -19.62 3.98
C ILE A 76 17.73 -19.77 4.77
N GLN A 77 17.72 -20.67 5.74
CA GLN A 77 16.61 -20.82 6.69
C GLN A 77 16.78 -19.83 7.82
N THR A 78 15.82 -18.94 8.01
CA THR A 78 15.81 -18.00 9.15
C THR A 78 15.14 -18.62 10.36
N PRO A 79 15.67 -18.40 11.59
CA PRO A 79 15.06 -18.86 12.84
C PRO A 79 13.85 -17.98 13.23
N LYS A 80 13.37 -18.15 14.46
CA LYS A 80 12.46 -17.22 15.13
C LYS A 80 13.13 -15.85 15.25
N ALA A 81 12.30 -14.81 15.42
CA ALA A 81 12.72 -13.43 15.60
C ALA A 81 13.86 -13.28 16.65
N GLY A 82 14.76 -12.37 16.37
CA GLY A 82 15.92 -12.09 17.21
C GLY A 82 17.02 -11.33 16.48
N GLY A 83 18.17 -11.23 17.11
CA GLY A 83 19.33 -10.47 16.63
C GLY A 83 19.86 -9.53 17.72
N PRO A 84 20.77 -8.61 17.39
CA PRO A 84 21.34 -8.43 16.04
C PRO A 84 22.37 -9.50 15.68
N TYR A 85 22.50 -9.75 14.38
CA TYR A 85 23.44 -10.70 13.80
C TYR A 85 24.38 -10.02 12.81
N ASP A 86 25.56 -10.62 12.60
CA ASP A 86 26.50 -10.26 11.55
C ASP A 86 26.52 -11.35 10.48
N LEU A 87 26.22 -11.01 9.22
CA LEU A 87 26.32 -11.91 8.08
C LEU A 87 27.62 -11.65 7.33
N TRP A 88 28.25 -12.72 6.87
CA TRP A 88 29.49 -12.64 6.12
C TRP A 88 29.36 -13.29 4.75
N PHE A 89 29.86 -12.60 3.75
CA PHE A 89 29.96 -13.07 2.36
C PHE A 89 31.42 -13.17 1.98
N GLN A 90 31.81 -14.30 1.42
CA GLN A 90 33.19 -14.55 1.03
C GLN A 90 33.25 -15.10 -0.39
N ASP A 91 34.06 -14.47 -1.24
CA ASP A 91 34.40 -14.93 -2.60
C ASP A 91 35.91 -14.83 -2.90
N GLY A 92 36.72 -14.77 -1.88
CA GLY A 92 38.13 -14.40 -1.79
C GLY A 92 38.26 -13.32 -0.76
N ASP A 93 37.58 -12.20 -0.95
CA ASP A 93 37.43 -11.13 0.03
C ASP A 93 36.19 -11.33 0.91
N PHE A 94 36.14 -10.54 2.01
CA PHE A 94 34.99 -10.56 2.91
C PHE A 94 34.15 -9.29 2.77
N VAL A 95 32.82 -9.49 2.68
CA VAL A 95 31.80 -8.46 2.86
C VAL A 95 31.02 -8.80 4.12
N LYS A 96 30.97 -7.89 5.07
CA LYS A 96 30.20 -8.03 6.31
C LYS A 96 28.96 -7.16 6.25
N LEU A 97 27.82 -7.71 6.62
CA LEU A 97 26.60 -6.98 6.95
C LEU A 97 26.39 -7.06 8.47
N SER A 98 26.31 -5.91 9.11
CA SER A 98 26.22 -5.79 10.56
C SER A 98 24.81 -5.42 11.01
N ASN A 99 24.48 -5.74 12.26
CA ASN A 99 23.23 -5.35 12.91
C ASN A 99 21.97 -5.84 12.16
N VAL A 100 22.05 -7.04 11.60
CA VAL A 100 20.92 -7.69 10.89
C VAL A 100 19.96 -8.27 11.91
N MET A 101 18.68 -7.94 11.78
CA MET A 101 17.61 -8.49 12.61
C MET A 101 16.86 -9.59 11.86
N ILE A 102 16.23 -10.48 12.58
CA ILE A 102 15.26 -11.44 12.08
C ILE A 102 13.93 -11.10 12.72
N GLY A 103 12.88 -10.89 11.89
CA GLY A 103 11.59 -10.42 12.36
C GLY A 103 10.51 -10.47 11.28
N GLU A 104 9.57 -9.56 11.34
CA GLU A 104 8.47 -9.45 10.37
C GLU A 104 8.78 -8.38 9.33
N VAL A 105 8.77 -8.75 8.05
CA VAL A 105 9.08 -7.82 6.94
C VAL A 105 7.83 -7.55 6.10
N TRP A 106 7.53 -6.28 5.89
CA TRP A 106 6.38 -5.84 5.13
C TRP A 106 6.75 -4.88 3.99
N ILE A 107 6.21 -5.12 2.80
CA ILE A 107 6.24 -4.15 1.70
C ILE A 107 5.14 -3.12 1.96
N CYS A 108 5.49 -1.83 1.89
CA CYS A 108 4.58 -0.71 2.05
C CYS A 108 4.58 0.09 0.74
N SER A 109 3.52 -0.03 -0.06
CA SER A 109 3.51 0.54 -1.41
C SER A 109 2.19 1.26 -1.73
N GLY A 110 2.18 2.01 -2.81
CA GLY A 110 1.03 2.79 -3.25
C GLY A 110 1.41 4.18 -3.77
N GLN A 111 0.50 5.15 -3.55
CA GLN A 111 0.70 6.53 -3.98
C GLN A 111 0.93 7.50 -2.80
N SER A 112 0.63 8.78 -3.00
CA SER A 112 0.96 9.86 -2.06
C SER A 112 0.50 9.64 -0.62
N ASN A 113 -0.63 8.99 -0.38
CA ASN A 113 -1.11 8.70 0.97
C ASN A 113 -0.32 7.60 1.69
N MET A 114 0.31 6.68 0.95
CA MET A 114 1.35 5.78 1.49
C MET A 114 2.70 6.49 1.58
N GLU A 115 3.04 7.31 0.60
CA GLU A 115 4.35 7.97 0.52
C GLU A 115 4.55 9.09 1.53
N MET A 116 3.50 9.81 1.92
CA MET A 116 3.57 11.01 2.75
C MET A 116 4.45 10.79 3.98
N LEU A 117 5.55 11.52 4.03
CA LEU A 117 6.53 11.42 5.09
C LEU A 117 5.97 11.95 6.43
N MET A 118 6.54 11.52 7.55
CA MET A 118 6.12 12.00 8.87
C MET A 118 6.21 13.53 9.01
N LYS A 119 7.16 14.17 8.32
CA LYS A 119 7.25 15.65 8.27
C LYS A 119 6.11 16.32 7.50
N GLY A 120 5.27 15.55 6.81
CA GLY A 120 4.20 16.05 5.96
C GLY A 120 4.66 16.60 4.61
N TYR A 121 3.71 17.13 3.84
CA TYR A 121 3.95 17.93 2.63
C TYR A 121 3.85 19.43 2.96
N LYS A 122 4.22 20.28 2.01
CA LYS A 122 4.09 21.75 2.16
C LYS A 122 2.64 22.11 2.53
N ALA A 123 2.46 22.80 3.65
CA ALA A 123 1.16 23.19 4.21
C ALA A 123 0.20 22.02 4.56
N GLN A 124 0.68 20.79 4.57
CA GLN A 124 -0.09 19.59 4.90
C GLN A 124 0.68 18.78 5.95
N PRO A 125 0.60 19.14 7.25
CA PRO A 125 1.29 18.41 8.30
C PRO A 125 0.60 17.06 8.56
N VAL A 126 1.37 16.09 9.05
CA VAL A 126 0.84 14.89 9.69
C VAL A 126 0.42 15.26 11.11
N GLU A 127 -0.80 14.92 11.50
CA GLU A 127 -1.32 15.16 12.86
C GLU A 127 -0.57 14.26 13.86
N GLY A 128 -0.17 14.83 15.01
CA GLY A 128 0.59 14.13 16.03
C GLY A 128 2.07 13.88 15.70
N ALA A 129 2.59 14.40 14.57
CA ALA A 129 3.97 14.13 14.15
C ALA A 129 5.02 14.59 15.17
N THR A 130 4.79 15.71 15.85
CA THR A 130 5.74 16.23 16.86
C THR A 130 5.85 15.29 18.05
N GLU A 131 4.73 14.88 18.62
CA GLU A 131 4.63 13.96 19.75
C GLU A 131 5.27 12.61 19.39
N GLU A 132 5.04 12.17 18.16
CA GLU A 132 5.60 10.92 17.67
C GLU A 132 7.12 10.99 17.54
N LEU A 133 7.67 12.05 16.94
CA LEU A 133 9.12 12.23 16.79
C LEU A 133 9.86 12.35 18.12
N LEU A 134 9.20 12.81 19.19
CA LEU A 134 9.78 12.86 20.53
C LEU A 134 9.90 11.47 21.21
N SER A 135 9.14 10.48 20.74
CA SER A 135 9.04 9.16 21.39
C SER A 135 9.29 7.96 20.47
N CYS A 136 9.66 8.20 19.20
CA CYS A 136 9.72 7.17 18.16
C CYS A 136 10.96 6.25 18.20
N LYS A 137 11.90 6.44 19.15
CA LYS A 137 13.14 5.65 19.19
C LYS A 137 12.85 4.18 19.47
N ASP A 138 13.11 3.32 18.48
CA ASP A 138 12.99 1.86 18.55
C ASP A 138 14.02 1.22 17.60
N ASN A 139 15.05 0.60 18.16
CA ASN A 139 16.12 -0.05 17.38
C ASN A 139 15.70 -1.39 16.79
N GLU A 140 14.50 -1.89 17.05
CA GLU A 140 13.93 -3.10 16.44
C GLU A 140 12.87 -2.78 15.38
N LEU A 141 12.48 -1.51 15.24
CA LEU A 141 11.72 -1.03 14.08
C LEU A 141 12.71 -0.49 13.05
N ARG A 142 12.77 -1.13 11.89
CA ARG A 142 13.73 -0.83 10.83
C ARG A 142 13.01 -0.34 9.58
N LEU A 143 13.55 0.72 9.01
CA LEU A 143 12.94 1.51 7.96
C LEU A 143 13.83 1.52 6.72
N PHE A 144 13.33 0.98 5.61
CA PHE A 144 13.96 1.11 4.30
C PHE A 144 13.07 1.95 3.38
N TYR A 145 13.54 3.12 2.99
CA TYR A 145 12.85 3.98 2.05
C TYR A 145 13.49 3.90 0.67
N GLY A 146 12.81 3.24 -0.27
CA GLY A 146 13.24 3.13 -1.66
C GLY A 146 13.04 4.46 -2.39
N LYS A 147 14.12 4.97 -3.04
CA LYS A 147 14.02 6.20 -3.84
C LYS A 147 13.12 5.99 -5.05
N ARG A 148 12.30 6.99 -5.35
CA ARG A 148 11.43 7.01 -6.53
C ARG A 148 12.21 6.78 -7.80
N PHE A 149 11.78 5.82 -8.59
CA PHE A 149 12.38 5.55 -9.89
C PHE A 149 11.37 4.87 -10.81
N ALA A 150 11.08 5.48 -11.95
CA ALA A 150 10.28 4.91 -13.02
C ALA A 150 11.22 4.45 -14.15
N SER A 151 11.05 3.23 -14.66
CA SER A 151 11.94 2.65 -15.66
C SER A 151 11.17 1.84 -16.69
N LEU A 152 11.59 1.95 -17.95
CA LEU A 152 11.11 1.05 -19.01
C LEU A 152 11.61 -0.38 -18.79
N GLU A 153 12.86 -0.53 -18.37
CA GLU A 153 13.49 -1.83 -18.16
C GLU A 153 13.50 -2.24 -16.68
N PRO A 154 13.35 -3.54 -16.38
CA PRO A 154 13.48 -4.06 -15.03
C PRO A 154 14.84 -3.72 -14.40
N GLN A 155 14.82 -3.13 -13.22
CA GLN A 155 16.03 -2.78 -12.50
C GLN A 155 16.52 -3.94 -11.62
N LYS A 156 17.81 -3.94 -11.30
CA LYS A 156 18.46 -4.95 -10.44
C LYS A 156 18.52 -4.52 -8.98
N ASP A 157 18.37 -3.24 -8.71
CA ASP A 157 18.48 -2.64 -7.39
C ASP A 157 17.54 -1.45 -7.25
N ILE A 158 17.15 -1.14 -6.03
CA ILE A 158 16.43 0.08 -5.65
C ILE A 158 17.28 0.84 -4.64
N LYS A 159 17.63 2.07 -4.95
CA LYS A 159 18.45 2.91 -4.06
C LYS A 159 17.72 3.21 -2.75
N GLY A 160 18.36 2.93 -1.65
CA GLY A 160 17.86 3.15 -0.30
C GLY A 160 18.86 2.68 0.74
N SER A 161 18.51 2.79 2.01
CA SER A 161 19.29 2.22 3.12
C SER A 161 18.36 1.90 4.29
N TRP A 162 18.66 0.83 5.01
CA TRP A 162 17.99 0.51 6.26
C TRP A 162 18.45 1.43 7.38
N GLN A 163 17.50 1.90 8.16
CA GLN A 163 17.75 2.75 9.32
C GLN A 163 16.96 2.23 10.52
N GLU A 164 17.50 2.39 11.72
CA GLU A 164 16.76 2.23 12.96
C GLU A 164 15.74 3.37 13.07
N ALA A 165 14.62 3.13 13.74
CA ALA A 165 13.66 4.18 13.99
C ALA A 165 14.20 5.16 15.05
N ASP A 166 14.41 6.38 14.65
CA ASP A 166 14.71 7.54 15.48
C ASP A 166 14.04 8.80 14.89
N ALA A 167 14.18 9.94 15.55
CA ALA A 167 13.53 11.17 15.09
C ALA A 167 13.97 11.59 13.67
N ALA A 168 15.21 11.33 13.28
CA ALA A 168 15.72 11.70 11.97
C ALA A 168 15.19 10.77 10.87
N SER A 169 15.28 9.47 11.08
CA SER A 169 14.82 8.47 10.12
C SER A 169 13.30 8.44 9.98
N VAL A 170 12.56 8.49 11.08
CA VAL A 170 11.08 8.51 11.09
C VAL A 170 10.54 9.78 10.43
N ARG A 171 11.18 10.93 10.64
CA ARG A 171 10.80 12.20 10.01
C ARG A 171 10.79 12.11 8.47
N GLU A 172 11.73 11.36 7.90
CA GLU A 172 11.92 11.18 6.45
C GLU A 172 11.33 9.85 5.94
N PHE A 173 10.49 9.19 6.72
CA PHE A 173 9.84 7.93 6.37
C PHE A 173 8.32 8.09 6.21
N SER A 174 7.68 7.17 5.49
CA SER A 174 6.21 7.10 5.35
C SER A 174 5.51 7.09 6.71
N ALA A 175 4.66 8.06 6.96
CA ALA A 175 3.89 8.11 8.20
C ALA A 175 2.91 6.93 8.31
N THR A 176 2.20 6.59 7.23
CA THR A 176 1.27 5.45 7.22
C THR A 176 1.99 4.13 7.52
N ALA A 177 3.11 3.86 6.83
CA ALA A 177 3.89 2.65 7.05
C ALA A 177 4.52 2.62 8.47
N TYR A 178 5.01 3.76 8.95
CA TYR A 178 5.57 3.86 10.30
C TYR A 178 4.54 3.50 11.37
N PHE A 179 3.35 4.08 11.34
CA PHE A 179 2.29 3.77 12.32
C PHE A 179 1.84 2.30 12.24
N PHE A 180 1.80 1.72 11.04
CA PHE A 180 1.57 0.28 10.88
C PHE A 180 2.66 -0.54 11.58
N GLY A 181 3.92 -0.28 11.31
CA GLY A 181 5.04 -1.01 11.90
C GLY A 181 5.14 -0.83 13.42
N LYS A 182 4.92 0.39 13.92
CA LYS A 182 4.86 0.69 15.35
C LYS A 182 3.78 -0.11 16.07
N ALA A 183 2.59 -0.22 15.48
CA ALA A 183 1.50 -1.01 16.04
C ALA A 183 1.85 -2.51 16.07
N LEU A 184 2.47 -3.04 15.01
CA LEU A 184 2.95 -4.43 14.98
C LEU A 184 4.03 -4.67 16.04
N ARG A 185 5.04 -3.78 16.14
CA ARG A 185 6.11 -3.86 17.15
C ARG A 185 5.52 -3.97 18.55
N LYS A 186 4.59 -3.07 18.88
CA LYS A 186 3.94 -3.03 20.19
C LYS A 186 3.17 -4.31 20.49
N ALA A 187 2.48 -4.90 19.50
CA ALA A 187 1.61 -6.04 19.71
C ALA A 187 2.33 -7.38 19.68
N LEU A 188 3.38 -7.52 18.88
CA LEU A 188 4.07 -8.79 18.64
C LEU A 188 5.37 -8.94 19.43
N ASP A 189 5.96 -7.83 19.86
CA ASP A 189 7.25 -7.77 20.53
C ASP A 189 8.38 -8.50 19.78
N VAL A 190 8.44 -8.30 18.45
CA VAL A 190 9.45 -8.83 17.54
C VAL A 190 9.99 -7.72 16.63
N PRO A 191 11.23 -7.82 16.11
CA PRO A 191 11.71 -6.87 15.14
C PRO A 191 10.79 -6.77 13.93
N VAL A 192 10.58 -5.53 13.43
CA VAL A 192 9.76 -5.25 12.25
C VAL A 192 10.57 -4.45 11.24
N GLY A 193 10.63 -4.95 10.01
CA GLY A 193 11.24 -4.27 8.87
C GLY A 193 10.17 -3.78 7.89
N LEU A 194 10.21 -2.49 7.57
CA LEU A 194 9.31 -1.85 6.62
C LEU A 194 10.08 -1.44 5.37
N ILE A 195 9.72 -1.99 4.22
CA ILE A 195 10.27 -1.59 2.92
C ILE A 195 9.23 -0.73 2.22
N CYS A 196 9.44 0.59 2.23
CA CYS A 196 8.52 1.54 1.61
C CYS A 196 8.96 1.85 0.17
N THR A 197 8.09 1.50 -0.79
CA THR A 197 8.22 1.82 -2.21
C THR A 197 6.92 2.46 -2.68
N ALA A 198 6.80 3.76 -2.53
CA ALA A 198 5.60 4.49 -2.91
C ALA A 198 5.94 5.68 -3.81
N PHE A 199 5.02 6.08 -4.68
CA PHE A 199 5.21 7.22 -5.55
C PHE A 199 3.90 8.02 -5.68
N GLY A 200 3.90 9.27 -5.20
CA GLY A 200 2.73 10.14 -5.22
C GLY A 200 2.13 10.31 -6.61
N GLY A 201 0.80 10.22 -6.72
CA GLY A 201 0.08 10.31 -7.99
C GLY A 201 0.24 9.09 -8.90
N SER A 202 0.67 7.94 -8.37
CA SER A 202 0.81 6.73 -9.19
C SER A 202 -0.54 6.07 -9.49
N ALA A 203 -0.66 5.58 -10.72
CA ALA A 203 -1.73 4.70 -11.16
C ALA A 203 -1.42 3.25 -10.76
N CYS A 204 -2.46 2.45 -10.53
CA CYS A 204 -2.33 1.01 -10.21
C CYS A 204 -1.56 0.27 -11.33
N GLU A 205 -1.83 0.61 -12.58
CA GLU A 205 -1.22 0.07 -13.80
C GLU A 205 0.31 0.19 -13.80
N ALA A 206 0.86 1.22 -13.16
CA ALA A 206 2.30 1.44 -13.09
C ALA A 206 3.04 0.38 -12.23
N TRP A 207 2.34 -0.28 -11.33
CA TRP A 207 2.85 -1.30 -10.41
C TRP A 207 2.64 -2.74 -10.90
N MET A 208 2.28 -2.90 -12.18
CA MET A 208 2.02 -4.19 -12.82
C MET A 208 3.05 -4.44 -13.94
N ASN A 209 3.38 -5.70 -14.19
CA ASN A 209 4.18 -6.02 -15.36
C ASN A 209 3.35 -6.01 -16.66
N ALA A 210 4.03 -5.95 -17.79
CA ALA A 210 3.38 -5.85 -19.11
C ALA A 210 2.48 -7.05 -19.44
N GLU A 211 2.85 -8.27 -18.99
CA GLU A 211 2.08 -9.48 -19.29
C GLU A 211 0.71 -9.45 -18.59
N TRP A 212 0.66 -8.97 -17.34
CA TRP A 212 -0.61 -8.87 -16.60
C TRP A 212 -1.53 -7.82 -17.20
N LEU A 213 -0.97 -6.75 -17.75
CA LEU A 213 -1.73 -5.65 -18.37
C LEU A 213 -2.37 -6.03 -19.69
N LYS A 214 -1.94 -7.10 -20.35
CA LYS A 214 -2.58 -7.60 -21.60
C LYS A 214 -4.07 -7.94 -21.42
N ALA A 215 -4.49 -8.27 -20.20
CA ALA A 215 -5.90 -8.50 -19.87
C ALA A 215 -6.74 -7.21 -19.85
N PHE A 216 -6.12 -6.03 -19.92
CA PHE A 216 -6.78 -4.73 -19.80
C PHE A 216 -6.56 -3.88 -21.06
N PRO A 217 -7.37 -4.07 -22.12
CA PRO A 217 -7.15 -3.41 -23.41
C PRO A 217 -7.31 -1.88 -23.38
N LYS A 218 -7.95 -1.33 -22.33
CA LYS A 218 -8.03 0.12 -22.11
C LYS A 218 -6.71 0.74 -21.63
N VAL A 219 -5.77 -0.07 -21.13
CA VAL A 219 -4.46 0.37 -20.68
C VAL A 219 -3.50 0.38 -21.87
N GLN A 220 -2.65 1.40 -21.96
CA GLN A 220 -1.61 1.48 -22.98
C GLN A 220 -0.69 0.27 -22.91
N GLN A 221 -0.60 -0.51 -24.01
CA GLN A 221 0.14 -1.77 -24.06
C GLN A 221 1.60 -1.62 -24.49
N THR A 222 1.88 -0.66 -25.36
CA THR A 222 3.24 -0.39 -25.84
C THR A 222 3.77 0.87 -25.16
N ILE A 223 4.84 0.72 -24.40
CA ILE A 223 5.46 1.79 -23.62
C ILE A 223 6.84 2.11 -24.20
N THR A 224 7.15 3.39 -24.29
CA THR A 224 8.43 3.90 -24.78
C THR A 224 9.18 4.66 -23.68
N GLU A 225 10.48 4.93 -23.91
CA GLU A 225 11.28 5.79 -23.03
C GLU A 225 10.68 7.21 -22.87
N GLU A 226 10.06 7.72 -23.93
CA GLU A 226 9.39 9.02 -23.89
C GLU A 226 8.15 8.98 -22.99
N ASP A 227 7.37 7.89 -23.05
CA ASP A 227 6.22 7.70 -22.17
C ASP A 227 6.66 7.65 -20.71
N VAL A 228 7.74 6.93 -20.38
CA VAL A 228 8.30 6.90 -19.03
C VAL A 228 8.71 8.29 -18.56
N LYS A 229 9.41 9.06 -19.40
CA LYS A 229 9.81 10.43 -19.07
C LYS A 229 8.62 11.37 -18.86
N LYS A 230 7.57 11.23 -19.67
CA LYS A 230 6.38 12.08 -19.64
C LYS A 230 5.40 11.72 -18.53
N LEU A 231 5.11 10.43 -18.37
CA LEU A 231 4.08 9.93 -17.46
C LEU A 231 4.62 9.53 -16.09
N GLN A 232 5.93 9.19 -16.01
CA GLN A 232 6.62 8.77 -14.78
C GLN A 232 5.78 7.77 -13.94
N GLN A 233 5.25 8.21 -12.81
CA GLN A 233 4.46 7.39 -11.88
C GLN A 233 3.10 6.91 -12.43
N ARG A 234 2.61 7.47 -13.54
CA ARG A 234 1.40 7.02 -14.23
C ARG A 234 1.68 6.09 -15.40
N CYS A 235 2.95 5.96 -15.78
CA CYS A 235 3.34 5.12 -16.89
C CYS A 235 3.13 3.65 -16.53
N PRO A 236 2.30 2.90 -17.28
CA PRO A 236 2.11 1.48 -17.05
C PRO A 236 3.46 0.74 -16.93
N THR A 237 3.58 -0.19 -16.01
CA THR A 237 4.77 -1.02 -15.76
C THR A 237 5.99 -0.29 -15.17
N ALA A 238 6.08 1.04 -15.30
CA ALA A 238 7.33 1.74 -15.00
C ALA A 238 7.76 1.68 -13.53
N LEU A 239 6.82 1.64 -12.59
CA LEU A 239 7.14 1.51 -11.16
C LEU A 239 7.35 0.04 -10.75
N TYR A 240 6.65 -0.89 -11.40
CA TYR A 240 6.98 -2.30 -11.26
C TYR A 240 8.45 -2.56 -11.62
N ASN A 241 8.88 -2.09 -12.79
CA ASN A 241 10.27 -2.25 -13.25
C ASN A 241 11.29 -1.52 -12.37
N GLY A 242 10.97 -0.29 -11.99
CA GLY A 242 11.92 0.61 -11.31
C GLY A 242 12.03 0.37 -9.81
N GLN A 243 10.95 -0.04 -9.14
CA GLN A 243 10.89 -0.05 -7.68
C GLN A 243 10.49 -1.40 -7.09
N LEU A 244 9.62 -2.17 -7.76
CA LEU A 244 9.13 -3.43 -7.22
C LEU A 244 9.98 -4.62 -7.65
N LYS A 245 10.30 -4.71 -8.94
CA LYS A 245 11.05 -5.82 -9.54
C LYS A 245 12.39 -6.11 -8.84
N PRO A 246 13.17 -5.11 -8.40
CA PRO A 246 14.39 -5.35 -7.65
C PRO A 246 14.20 -6.11 -6.34
N LEU A 247 13.05 -5.95 -5.68
CA LEU A 247 12.73 -6.52 -4.37
C LEU A 247 12.15 -7.92 -4.44
N ILE A 248 11.71 -8.36 -5.63
CA ILE A 248 11.07 -9.66 -5.81
C ILE A 248 12.05 -10.77 -5.42
N GLY A 249 11.59 -11.63 -4.50
CA GLY A 249 12.41 -12.68 -3.89
C GLY A 249 12.95 -12.33 -2.49
N TYR A 250 12.90 -11.05 -2.08
CA TYR A 250 13.16 -10.71 -0.68
C TYR A 250 12.09 -11.36 0.22
N GLY A 251 12.50 -12.04 1.28
CA GLY A 251 11.56 -12.68 2.20
C GLY A 251 10.66 -11.68 2.89
N ILE A 252 9.35 -11.79 2.72
CA ILE A 252 8.37 -10.89 3.32
C ILE A 252 7.28 -11.65 4.06
N ARG A 253 6.62 -11.00 5.01
CA ARG A 253 5.36 -11.48 5.59
C ARG A 253 4.19 -11.17 4.68
N GLY A 254 4.14 -9.95 4.14
CA GLY A 254 3.03 -9.49 3.32
C GLY A 254 3.23 -8.08 2.80
N ALA A 255 2.17 -7.51 2.26
CA ALA A 255 2.16 -6.15 1.73
C ALA A 255 1.02 -5.31 2.30
N ILE A 256 1.27 -4.01 2.49
CA ILE A 256 0.26 -3.01 2.71
C ILE A 256 0.24 -2.00 1.56
N TRP A 257 -0.97 -1.56 1.18
CA TRP A 257 -1.19 -0.75 0.00
C TRP A 257 -2.12 0.43 0.25
N TYR A 258 -1.75 1.64 -0.20
CA TYR A 258 -2.64 2.79 -0.15
C TYR A 258 -2.57 3.56 -1.47
N GLN A 259 -3.55 3.32 -2.35
CA GLN A 259 -3.66 3.90 -3.68
C GLN A 259 -5.12 3.83 -4.13
N GLY A 260 -5.49 4.65 -5.09
CA GLY A 260 -6.80 4.63 -5.73
C GLY A 260 -7.19 5.98 -6.30
N GLU A 261 -6.73 7.07 -5.69
CA GLU A 261 -7.12 8.43 -6.05
C GLU A 261 -6.82 8.75 -7.52
N ASP A 262 -5.68 8.32 -8.05
CA ASP A 262 -5.35 8.52 -9.47
C ASP A 262 -6.25 7.68 -10.41
N ASN A 263 -6.80 6.58 -9.92
CA ASN A 263 -7.70 5.70 -10.70
C ASN A 263 -9.18 6.08 -10.61
N VAL A 264 -9.58 7.14 -9.88
CA VAL A 264 -10.98 7.61 -9.82
C VAL A 264 -11.59 7.78 -11.23
N PRO A 265 -10.91 8.39 -12.22
CA PRO A 265 -11.44 8.48 -13.58
C PRO A 265 -11.55 7.16 -14.35
N ARG A 266 -10.95 6.09 -13.83
CA ARG A 266 -10.86 4.76 -14.45
C ARG A 266 -11.37 3.66 -13.53
N TYR A 267 -12.38 3.99 -12.70
CA TYR A 267 -12.92 3.09 -11.69
C TYR A 267 -13.51 1.81 -12.27
N ASP A 268 -14.03 1.85 -13.47
CA ASP A 268 -14.84 0.79 -14.10
C ASP A 268 -14.12 -0.55 -14.25
N TYR A 269 -12.80 -0.57 -14.29
CA TYR A 269 -12.00 -1.79 -14.32
C TYR A 269 -11.02 -1.93 -13.14
N TYR A 270 -11.12 -1.07 -12.12
CA TYR A 270 -10.16 -1.03 -11.01
C TYR A 270 -10.15 -2.32 -10.18
N ALA A 271 -11.31 -2.91 -9.87
CA ALA A 271 -11.34 -4.12 -9.04
C ALA A 271 -10.61 -5.31 -9.72
N PRO A 272 -10.89 -5.69 -10.97
CA PRO A 272 -10.14 -6.73 -11.64
C PRO A 272 -8.66 -6.36 -11.86
N LEU A 273 -8.34 -5.08 -12.09
CA LEU A 273 -6.97 -4.61 -12.24
C LEU A 273 -6.16 -4.84 -10.95
N MET A 274 -6.67 -4.36 -9.81
CA MET A 274 -6.00 -4.50 -8.51
C MET A 274 -5.93 -5.98 -8.09
N ALA A 275 -6.97 -6.76 -8.33
CA ALA A 275 -6.97 -8.20 -8.08
C ALA A 275 -5.85 -8.90 -8.88
N ARG A 276 -5.71 -8.57 -10.17
CA ARG A 276 -4.64 -9.12 -11.01
C ARG A 276 -3.25 -8.67 -10.54
N MET A 277 -3.11 -7.41 -10.10
CA MET A 277 -1.86 -6.90 -9.52
C MET A 277 -1.45 -7.73 -8.30
N ILE A 278 -2.36 -7.94 -7.35
CA ILE A 278 -2.08 -8.72 -6.12
C ILE A 278 -1.67 -10.16 -6.47
N GLN A 279 -2.42 -10.82 -7.34
CA GLN A 279 -2.09 -12.18 -7.80
C GLN A 279 -0.72 -12.22 -8.48
N GLY A 280 -0.44 -11.25 -9.33
CA GLY A 280 0.84 -11.14 -10.02
C GLY A 280 2.03 -10.92 -9.07
N TRP A 281 1.87 -10.07 -8.06
CA TRP A 281 2.91 -9.92 -7.03
C TRP A 281 3.19 -11.24 -6.32
N ARG A 282 2.15 -12.01 -5.96
CA ARG A 282 2.28 -13.33 -5.33
C ARG A 282 2.96 -14.35 -6.25
N GLU A 283 2.57 -14.36 -7.53
CA GLU A 283 3.19 -15.20 -8.56
C GLU A 283 4.70 -14.93 -8.66
N ASP A 284 5.10 -13.67 -8.75
CA ASP A 284 6.51 -13.28 -8.89
C ASP A 284 7.33 -13.51 -7.61
N TRP A 285 6.73 -13.32 -6.44
CA TRP A 285 7.41 -13.55 -5.15
C TRP A 285 7.62 -15.02 -4.83
N HIS A 286 6.80 -15.93 -5.38
CA HIS A 286 6.83 -17.38 -5.11
C HIS A 286 6.74 -17.73 -3.62
N GLN A 287 6.04 -16.93 -2.83
CA GLN A 287 5.83 -17.16 -1.39
C GLN A 287 4.37 -17.49 -1.05
N GLY A 288 3.62 -18.04 -2.03
CA GLY A 288 2.19 -18.35 -1.88
C GLY A 288 1.33 -17.09 -1.74
N ASP A 289 0.13 -17.29 -1.18
CA ASP A 289 -0.85 -16.23 -1.00
C ASP A 289 -0.55 -15.39 0.24
N PHE A 290 0.57 -14.68 0.24
CA PHE A 290 0.92 -13.79 1.34
C PHE A 290 -0.16 -12.72 1.57
N PRO A 291 -0.37 -12.25 2.83
CA PRO A 291 -1.40 -11.27 3.16
C PRO A 291 -1.19 -9.96 2.41
N PHE A 292 -2.28 -9.40 1.89
CA PHE A 292 -2.30 -8.11 1.22
C PHE A 292 -3.40 -7.24 1.83
N TYR A 293 -3.01 -6.20 2.59
CA TYR A 293 -3.94 -5.29 3.24
C TYR A 293 -3.89 -3.92 2.60
N TYR A 294 -5.05 -3.30 2.39
CA TYR A 294 -5.08 -2.02 1.69
C TYR A 294 -6.10 -1.05 2.27
N CYS A 295 -5.83 0.24 2.09
CA CYS A 295 -6.74 1.30 2.44
C CYS A 295 -7.77 1.54 1.32
N GLN A 296 -9.04 1.71 1.69
CA GLN A 296 -10.01 2.40 0.85
C GLN A 296 -9.62 3.87 0.79
N ILE A 297 -9.79 4.53 -0.37
CA ILE A 297 -9.54 5.97 -0.47
C ILE A 297 -10.45 6.75 0.48
N ALA A 298 -9.87 7.74 1.14
CA ALA A 298 -10.61 8.65 2.00
C ALA A 298 -11.46 9.63 1.16
N PRO A 299 -12.60 10.11 1.67
CA PRO A 299 -13.42 11.11 1.00
C PRO A 299 -12.65 12.41 0.73
N PHE A 300 -12.88 12.96 -0.46
CA PHE A 300 -12.33 14.24 -0.91
C PHE A 300 -13.31 14.84 -1.93
N ALA A 301 -13.46 16.16 -1.98
CA ALA A 301 -14.40 16.82 -2.87
C ALA A 301 -13.87 16.89 -4.31
N TYR A 302 -13.83 15.75 -5.01
CA TYR A 302 -13.44 15.70 -6.43
C TYR A 302 -14.36 16.52 -7.32
N ASP A 303 -15.64 16.65 -6.95
CA ASP A 303 -16.65 17.46 -7.61
C ASP A 303 -16.37 18.99 -7.57
N GLU A 304 -15.53 19.44 -6.66
CA GLU A 304 -15.02 20.82 -6.59
C GLU A 304 -13.70 20.99 -7.39
N THR A 305 -13.24 20.00 -8.14
CA THR A 305 -11.99 19.99 -8.91
C THR A 305 -12.24 19.74 -10.39
N ASP A 306 -11.17 19.74 -11.20
CA ASP A 306 -11.25 19.34 -12.62
C ASP A 306 -11.69 17.89 -12.84
N TRP A 307 -11.82 17.10 -11.77
CA TRP A 307 -12.32 15.73 -11.79
C TRP A 307 -13.81 15.62 -11.44
N ALA A 308 -14.54 16.74 -11.46
CA ALA A 308 -15.97 16.85 -11.12
C ALA A 308 -16.91 15.92 -11.95
N LEU A 309 -16.41 15.31 -13.02
CA LEU A 309 -17.15 14.35 -13.83
C LEU A 309 -17.23 12.93 -13.21
N TYR A 310 -16.46 12.68 -12.15
CA TYR A 310 -16.32 11.35 -11.58
C TYR A 310 -16.75 11.35 -10.12
N ASN A 311 -17.53 10.37 -9.73
CA ASN A 311 -17.89 10.15 -8.35
C ASN A 311 -16.99 9.05 -7.76
N SER A 312 -16.16 9.43 -6.80
CA SER A 312 -15.20 8.52 -6.14
C SER A 312 -15.86 7.39 -5.33
N ALA A 313 -17.15 7.49 -5.04
CA ALA A 313 -17.91 6.39 -4.43
C ALA A 313 -17.88 5.12 -5.30
N PHE A 314 -17.85 5.27 -6.63
CA PHE A 314 -17.69 4.13 -7.54
C PHE A 314 -16.33 3.45 -7.36
N LEU A 315 -15.25 4.21 -7.18
CA LEU A 315 -13.94 3.61 -6.90
C LEU A 315 -13.92 2.93 -5.53
N ARG A 316 -14.52 3.54 -4.49
CA ARG A 316 -14.63 2.89 -3.17
C ARG A 316 -15.38 1.55 -3.25
N GLU A 317 -16.42 1.48 -4.08
CA GLU A 317 -17.13 0.21 -4.37
C GLU A 317 -16.19 -0.80 -5.05
N GLN A 318 -15.41 -0.38 -6.05
CA GLN A 318 -14.45 -1.26 -6.71
C GLN A 318 -13.38 -1.76 -5.73
N GLN A 319 -12.88 -0.91 -4.85
CA GLN A 319 -11.97 -1.32 -3.79
C GLN A 319 -12.60 -2.38 -2.86
N ALA A 320 -13.85 -2.19 -2.45
CA ALA A 320 -14.56 -3.18 -1.63
C ALA A 320 -14.75 -4.53 -2.35
N LYS A 321 -14.95 -4.53 -3.67
CA LYS A 321 -15.06 -5.77 -4.48
C LYS A 321 -13.79 -6.61 -4.51
N VAL A 322 -12.60 -6.01 -4.39
CA VAL A 322 -11.32 -6.75 -4.42
C VAL A 322 -11.26 -7.84 -3.35
N GLU A 323 -11.80 -7.60 -2.15
CA GLU A 323 -11.84 -8.60 -1.07
C GLU A 323 -12.64 -9.85 -1.41
N THR A 324 -13.53 -9.79 -2.40
CA THR A 324 -14.32 -10.95 -2.87
C THR A 324 -13.64 -11.67 -4.04
N MET A 325 -12.61 -11.07 -4.62
CA MET A 325 -11.90 -11.59 -5.81
C MET A 325 -10.56 -12.24 -5.45
N VAL A 326 -10.01 -11.88 -4.29
CA VAL A 326 -8.66 -12.28 -3.88
C VAL A 326 -8.69 -12.79 -2.43
N ASP A 327 -8.25 -14.02 -2.23
CA ASP A 327 -8.11 -14.59 -0.88
C ASP A 327 -6.98 -13.91 -0.11
N ASN A 328 -7.01 -13.99 1.22
CA ASN A 328 -6.03 -13.39 2.12
C ASN A 328 -5.75 -11.90 1.81
N CYS A 329 -6.83 -11.17 1.52
CA CYS A 329 -6.83 -9.77 1.14
C CYS A 329 -7.93 -9.04 1.92
N ARG A 330 -7.62 -7.90 2.59
CA ARG A 330 -8.58 -7.16 3.41
C ARG A 330 -8.41 -5.66 3.25
N MET A 331 -9.53 -4.94 3.33
CA MET A 331 -9.61 -3.50 3.18
C MET A 331 -9.80 -2.78 4.53
N ALA A 332 -8.96 -1.79 4.80
CA ALA A 332 -9.16 -0.81 5.87
C ALA A 332 -10.01 0.35 5.34
N VAL A 333 -11.19 0.54 5.90
CA VAL A 333 -12.10 1.64 5.53
C VAL A 333 -11.61 2.94 6.15
N LEU A 334 -11.60 4.03 5.37
CA LEU A 334 -11.18 5.37 5.79
C LEU A 334 -12.25 6.44 5.54
N LEU A 335 -13.52 6.06 5.54
CA LEU A 335 -14.64 6.93 5.19
C LEU A 335 -14.83 8.11 6.19
N ASP A 336 -14.31 7.99 7.39
CA ASP A 336 -14.36 8.96 8.50
C ASP A 336 -13.12 9.87 8.60
N THR A 337 -12.10 9.70 7.72
CA THR A 337 -10.80 10.38 7.88
C THR A 337 -10.52 11.46 6.82
N GLY A 338 -11.38 11.59 5.82
CA GLY A 338 -11.21 12.51 4.71
C GLY A 338 -11.14 13.99 5.11
N LEU A 339 -10.63 14.81 4.21
CA LEU A 339 -10.67 16.27 4.31
C LEU A 339 -11.23 16.85 3.02
N LYS A 340 -12.20 17.77 3.12
CA LYS A 340 -12.94 18.27 1.95
C LYS A 340 -12.04 18.80 0.83
N ARG A 341 -11.01 19.60 1.19
CA ARG A 341 -10.14 20.33 0.24
C ARG A 341 -8.69 19.87 0.27
N VAL A 342 -8.38 18.76 0.95
CA VAL A 342 -7.03 18.20 1.01
C VAL A 342 -7.14 16.71 0.78
N ILE A 343 -6.58 16.22 -0.33
CA ILE A 343 -6.64 14.80 -0.73
C ILE A 343 -5.81 13.88 0.19
N HIS A 344 -4.98 14.48 1.05
CA HIS A 344 -4.12 13.76 1.99
C HIS A 344 -4.66 13.93 3.42
N PRO A 345 -5.40 12.95 3.98
CA PRO A 345 -5.82 12.99 5.38
C PRO A 345 -4.62 13.17 6.32
N ARG A 346 -4.73 14.08 7.30
CA ARG A 346 -3.66 14.40 8.24
C ARG A 346 -3.41 13.29 9.25
N LYS A 347 -4.46 12.55 9.65
CA LYS A 347 -4.41 11.45 10.63
C LYS A 347 -3.87 10.17 10.00
N LYS A 348 -2.56 10.15 9.69
CA LYS A 348 -1.91 8.96 9.11
C LYS A 348 -1.85 7.78 10.07
N SER A 349 -1.91 8.03 11.38
CA SER A 349 -1.99 7.00 12.41
C SER A 349 -3.21 6.10 12.19
N ILE A 350 -4.39 6.67 11.90
CA ILE A 350 -5.61 5.88 11.68
C ILE A 350 -5.42 4.88 10.51
N ALA A 351 -4.85 5.32 9.39
CA ALA A 351 -4.60 4.44 8.26
C ALA A 351 -3.62 3.31 8.60
N GLY A 352 -2.48 3.66 9.24
CA GLY A 352 -1.48 2.68 9.67
C GLY A 352 -2.02 1.70 10.70
N GLU A 353 -2.72 2.18 11.73
CA GLU A 353 -3.28 1.35 12.79
C GLU A 353 -4.39 0.42 12.28
N ARG A 354 -5.27 0.88 11.37
CA ARG A 354 -6.30 0.02 10.75
C ARG A 354 -5.70 -1.07 9.87
N LEU A 355 -4.62 -0.78 9.15
CA LEU A 355 -3.86 -1.80 8.42
C LEU A 355 -3.22 -2.80 9.40
N ALA A 356 -2.64 -2.33 10.50
CA ALA A 356 -2.06 -3.19 11.54
C ALA A 356 -3.13 -4.05 12.22
N LEU A 357 -4.31 -3.50 12.49
CA LEU A 357 -5.46 -4.23 13.01
C LEU A 357 -5.81 -5.43 12.12
N LEU A 358 -5.89 -5.22 10.81
CA LEU A 358 -6.13 -6.30 9.85
C LEU A 358 -5.01 -7.35 9.88
N ALA A 359 -3.74 -6.93 9.96
CA ALA A 359 -2.60 -7.83 10.04
C ALA A 359 -2.62 -8.63 11.34
N LEU A 360 -2.82 -7.98 12.48
CA LEU A 360 -2.87 -8.62 13.80
C LEU A 360 -4.00 -9.66 13.88
N SER A 361 -5.19 -9.32 13.40
CA SER A 361 -6.33 -10.22 13.41
C SER A 361 -6.19 -11.39 12.44
N ASN A 362 -5.83 -11.13 11.16
CA ASN A 362 -5.92 -12.13 10.10
C ASN A 362 -4.60 -12.88 9.86
N THR A 363 -3.42 -12.24 10.05
CA THR A 363 -2.11 -12.89 9.85
C THR A 363 -1.59 -13.48 11.16
N TYR A 364 -1.70 -12.74 12.25
CA TYR A 364 -1.11 -13.14 13.54
C TYR A 364 -2.12 -13.78 14.49
N GLY A 365 -3.40 -13.81 14.16
CA GLY A 365 -4.44 -14.51 14.91
C GLY A 365 -4.76 -13.92 16.29
N VAL A 366 -4.45 -12.63 16.50
CA VAL A 366 -4.82 -11.91 17.74
C VAL A 366 -6.33 -11.84 17.83
N LYS A 367 -6.89 -12.30 18.95
CA LYS A 367 -8.34 -12.38 19.18
C LYS A 367 -8.86 -11.14 19.90
N GLY A 368 -10.17 -10.87 19.73
CA GLY A 368 -10.85 -9.76 20.43
C GLY A 368 -10.59 -8.39 19.82
N LEU A 369 -10.00 -8.33 18.64
CA LEU A 369 -9.83 -7.08 17.91
C LEU A 369 -11.09 -6.76 17.08
N PRO A 370 -11.44 -5.47 16.91
CA PRO A 370 -12.54 -5.04 16.08
C PRO A 370 -12.33 -5.39 14.60
N ASP A 371 -13.41 -5.50 13.84
CA ASP A 371 -13.37 -5.79 12.40
C ASP A 371 -14.40 -4.95 11.64
N PHE A 372 -14.11 -4.67 10.38
CA PHE A 372 -14.95 -3.87 9.50
C PHE A 372 -16.22 -4.63 9.11
N ALA A 373 -17.38 -4.09 9.44
CA ALA A 373 -18.66 -4.60 8.94
C ALA A 373 -18.89 -4.19 7.49
N LYS A 374 -19.55 -5.07 6.73
CA LYS A 374 -19.89 -4.86 5.31
C LYS A 374 -21.40 -4.89 5.12
N TYR A 375 -21.88 -4.07 4.20
CA TYR A 375 -23.24 -4.20 3.69
C TYR A 375 -23.51 -5.64 3.24
N LYS A 376 -24.60 -6.24 3.71
CA LYS A 376 -24.98 -7.61 3.39
C LYS A 376 -26.21 -7.69 2.50
N ALA A 377 -27.29 -7.03 2.89
CA ALA A 377 -28.56 -7.09 2.17
C ALA A 377 -29.49 -5.93 2.57
N VAL A 378 -30.47 -5.66 1.74
CA VAL A 378 -31.58 -4.75 2.00
C VAL A 378 -32.92 -5.48 1.82
N GLU A 379 -33.88 -5.19 2.69
CA GLU A 379 -35.29 -5.59 2.58
C GLU A 379 -36.15 -4.33 2.47
N PHE A 380 -37.02 -4.27 1.50
CA PHE A 380 -37.97 -3.16 1.37
C PHE A 380 -39.33 -3.56 1.97
N LYS A 381 -39.80 -2.84 2.99
CA LYS A 381 -41.05 -3.10 3.73
C LYS A 381 -41.90 -1.85 3.71
N SER A 382 -42.97 -1.86 2.89
CA SER A 382 -43.82 -0.68 2.68
C SER A 382 -43.01 0.53 2.19
N ASP A 383 -42.82 1.56 3.01
CA ASP A 383 -42.10 2.78 2.74
C ASP A 383 -40.66 2.78 3.34
N THR A 384 -40.28 1.67 3.98
CA THR A 384 -39.04 1.56 4.73
C THR A 384 -38.07 0.60 4.07
N ALA A 385 -36.83 1.02 3.89
CA ALA A 385 -35.70 0.14 3.55
C ALA A 385 -35.00 -0.30 4.85
N VAL A 386 -34.76 -1.61 4.99
CA VAL A 386 -34.10 -2.23 6.15
C VAL A 386 -32.77 -2.81 5.70
N VAL A 387 -31.68 -2.15 6.03
CA VAL A 387 -30.31 -2.52 5.66
C VAL A 387 -29.69 -3.39 6.74
N SER A 388 -29.06 -4.49 6.36
CA SER A 388 -28.34 -5.41 7.25
C SER A 388 -26.87 -5.54 6.86
N PHE A 389 -26.04 -5.88 7.86
CA PHE A 389 -24.59 -6.01 7.73
C PHE A 389 -24.12 -7.42 8.09
N ASP A 390 -22.98 -7.83 7.58
CA ASP A 390 -22.30 -9.05 8.03
C ASP A 390 -21.69 -8.83 9.45
N ARG A 391 -21.26 -9.92 10.12
CA ARG A 391 -20.58 -9.89 11.43
C ARG A 391 -21.41 -9.27 12.56
N SER A 392 -22.64 -9.66 12.65
CA SER A 392 -23.72 -9.08 13.47
C SER A 392 -23.63 -9.35 14.98
N LYS A 393 -22.48 -9.64 15.56
CA LYS A 393 -22.36 -9.83 17.02
C LYS A 393 -22.34 -8.49 17.76
N GLU A 394 -21.75 -7.46 17.17
CA GLU A 394 -21.71 -6.11 17.71
C GLU A 394 -22.74 -5.23 16.99
N TRP A 395 -23.10 -4.12 17.61
CA TRP A 395 -24.15 -3.24 17.09
C TRP A 395 -23.53 -2.22 16.12
N VAL A 396 -24.25 -1.93 15.03
CA VAL A 396 -24.00 -0.71 14.28
C VAL A 396 -24.62 0.48 14.99
N TYR A 397 -23.97 1.62 14.91
CA TYR A 397 -24.43 2.87 15.51
C TYR A 397 -23.98 4.06 14.68
N PHE A 398 -24.57 5.23 14.93
CA PHE A 398 -24.13 6.48 14.33
C PHE A 398 -23.27 7.24 15.31
N GLU A 399 -22.07 7.64 14.86
CA GLU A 399 -21.18 8.49 15.63
C GLU A 399 -21.53 9.96 15.38
N HIS A 400 -21.71 10.72 16.46
CA HIS A 400 -21.99 12.15 16.41
C HIS A 400 -20.88 12.91 17.13
N ASP A 401 -20.21 13.78 16.40
CA ASP A 401 -19.02 14.49 16.85
C ASP A 401 -19.29 15.53 17.97
N THR A 402 -20.54 15.93 18.19
CA THR A 402 -20.89 17.07 19.03
C THR A 402 -21.38 16.71 20.45
N GLY A 403 -21.59 15.43 20.72
CA GLY A 403 -22.21 15.00 21.96
C GLY A 403 -23.67 15.48 22.16
N GLU A 404 -24.19 16.25 21.19
CA GLU A 404 -25.61 16.59 21.15
C GLU A 404 -26.40 15.38 20.66
N ARG A 405 -27.55 15.14 21.25
CA ARG A 405 -28.46 14.10 20.75
C ARG A 405 -28.94 14.52 19.36
N ALA A 406 -28.50 13.78 18.36
CA ALA A 406 -29.13 13.85 17.06
C ALA A 406 -30.63 13.61 17.16
N ASP A 407 -31.40 14.15 16.22
CA ASP A 407 -32.82 13.79 16.11
C ASP A 407 -32.90 12.26 16.10
N PRO A 408 -33.60 11.63 17.04
CA PRO A 408 -33.69 10.17 17.13
C PRO A 408 -34.35 9.55 15.89
N LEU A 409 -34.97 10.37 15.05
CA LEU A 409 -35.61 9.98 13.82
C LEU A 409 -34.77 10.26 12.56
N LEU A 410 -33.72 11.10 12.66
CA LEU A 410 -32.77 11.34 11.58
C LEU A 410 -31.35 11.27 12.14
N ALA A 411 -30.89 10.05 12.38
CA ALA A 411 -29.58 9.80 12.97
C ALA A 411 -28.41 9.98 11.98
N SER A 412 -28.70 10.10 10.66
CA SER A 412 -27.68 10.33 9.62
C SER A 412 -28.31 11.02 8.42
N ASP A 413 -27.61 11.96 7.81
CA ASP A 413 -27.95 12.62 6.54
C ASP A 413 -27.20 12.01 5.34
N ASN A 414 -26.50 10.90 5.56
CA ASN A 414 -25.71 10.21 4.54
C ASN A 414 -26.48 9.17 3.73
N PHE A 415 -27.80 9.01 3.97
CA PHE A 415 -28.63 8.07 3.24
C PHE A 415 -29.51 8.76 2.19
N GLU A 416 -29.62 8.10 1.05
CA GLU A 416 -30.50 8.49 -0.07
C GLU A 416 -31.34 7.30 -0.48
N VAL A 417 -32.60 7.55 -0.86
CA VAL A 417 -33.59 6.54 -1.21
C VAL A 417 -34.16 6.85 -2.60
N ALA A 418 -34.36 5.85 -3.42
CA ALA A 418 -35.03 5.99 -4.72
C ALA A 418 -36.18 5.01 -4.88
N GLY A 419 -37.19 5.43 -5.63
CA GLY A 419 -38.28 4.61 -6.14
C GLY A 419 -37.96 4.03 -7.53
N SER A 420 -39.00 3.50 -8.20
CA SER A 420 -38.87 2.96 -9.57
C SER A 420 -38.51 4.00 -10.63
N ASP A 421 -38.67 5.28 -10.32
CA ASP A 421 -38.23 6.42 -11.14
C ASP A 421 -36.72 6.64 -11.15
N LYS A 422 -35.98 5.91 -10.29
CA LYS A 422 -34.53 6.00 -10.11
C LYS A 422 -34.03 7.37 -9.66
N GLN A 423 -34.90 8.22 -9.13
CA GLN A 423 -34.52 9.51 -8.59
C GLN A 423 -34.19 9.38 -7.10
N PHE A 424 -32.94 9.69 -6.72
CA PHE A 424 -32.49 9.64 -5.32
C PHE A 424 -32.90 10.90 -4.58
N HIS A 425 -33.48 10.72 -3.42
CA HIS A 425 -33.84 11.77 -2.48
C HIS A 425 -33.19 11.50 -1.11
N PRO A 426 -32.74 12.54 -0.40
CA PRO A 426 -32.27 12.39 0.96
C PRO A 426 -33.31 11.70 1.84
N ALA A 427 -32.86 10.79 2.70
CA ALA A 427 -33.71 10.17 3.68
C ALA A 427 -34.30 11.23 4.64
N THR A 428 -35.56 11.04 5.06
CA THR A 428 -36.21 11.92 6.04
C THR A 428 -36.18 11.30 7.44
N LYS A 429 -36.00 9.98 7.54
CA LYS A 429 -35.84 9.25 8.80
C LYS A 429 -34.79 8.17 8.64
N VAL A 430 -33.85 8.11 9.55
CA VAL A 430 -32.81 7.08 9.63
C VAL A 430 -32.60 6.72 11.09
N TRP A 431 -32.70 5.44 11.43
CA TRP A 431 -32.43 4.98 12.80
C TRP A 431 -31.83 3.59 12.81
N VAL A 432 -31.19 3.22 13.90
CA VAL A 432 -30.64 1.89 14.14
C VAL A 432 -31.53 1.13 15.12
N SER A 433 -31.80 -0.13 14.83
CA SER A 433 -32.34 -1.07 15.79
C SER A 433 -31.61 -2.40 15.68
N ARG A 434 -30.95 -2.80 16.76
CA ARG A 434 -30.04 -3.95 16.80
C ARG A 434 -28.92 -3.77 15.73
N ASN A 435 -28.80 -4.70 14.79
CA ASN A 435 -27.82 -4.67 13.70
C ASN A 435 -28.40 -4.26 12.37
N ARG A 436 -29.41 -3.41 12.38
CA ARG A 436 -30.10 -2.97 11.15
C ARG A 436 -30.26 -1.46 11.16
N VAL A 437 -30.07 -0.88 9.99
CA VAL A 437 -30.38 0.52 9.71
C VAL A 437 -31.70 0.57 8.97
N TYR A 438 -32.62 1.39 9.47
CA TYR A 438 -33.92 1.64 8.88
C TYR A 438 -33.90 3.00 8.23
N VAL A 439 -34.32 3.06 6.97
CA VAL A 439 -34.25 4.27 6.15
C VAL A 439 -35.61 4.55 5.52
N VAL A 440 -36.12 5.76 5.71
CA VAL A 440 -37.39 6.23 5.14
C VAL A 440 -37.17 7.57 4.44
N CYS A 441 -37.87 7.77 3.33
CA CYS A 441 -37.97 9.04 2.63
C CYS A 441 -39.43 9.37 2.33
N ASP A 442 -39.94 10.47 2.86
CA ASP A 442 -41.37 10.87 2.70
C ASP A 442 -41.79 11.07 1.23
N LYS A 443 -40.81 11.41 0.37
CA LYS A 443 -41.02 11.57 -1.07
C LYS A 443 -41.09 10.23 -1.81
N VAL A 444 -40.63 9.13 -1.22
CA VAL A 444 -40.51 7.81 -1.86
C VAL A 444 -41.41 6.80 -1.13
N LYS A 445 -42.64 6.64 -1.59
CA LYS A 445 -43.58 5.74 -0.93
C LYS A 445 -43.32 4.25 -1.14
N LYS A 446 -42.57 3.89 -2.18
CA LYS A 446 -42.19 2.50 -2.50
C LYS A 446 -40.69 2.51 -2.84
N PRO A 447 -39.81 2.43 -1.85
CA PRO A 447 -38.37 2.39 -2.08
C PRO A 447 -37.97 1.10 -2.79
N VAL A 448 -37.03 1.21 -3.72
CA VAL A 448 -36.42 0.08 -4.43
C VAL A 448 -34.89 0.14 -4.40
N ALA A 449 -34.33 1.27 -3.98
CA ALA A 449 -32.89 1.44 -3.82
C ALA A 449 -32.53 2.37 -2.66
N VAL A 450 -31.40 2.10 -2.03
CA VAL A 450 -30.79 2.90 -0.97
C VAL A 450 -29.30 3.05 -1.24
N ARG A 451 -28.77 4.24 -1.00
CA ARG A 451 -27.33 4.54 -1.02
C ARG A 451 -26.93 5.12 0.33
N TYR A 452 -25.71 4.74 0.80
CA TYR A 452 -25.08 5.30 1.98
C TYR A 452 -23.75 5.93 1.60
N ALA A 453 -23.57 7.21 1.97
CA ALA A 453 -22.32 7.97 1.74
C ALA A 453 -21.85 7.89 0.27
N TRP A 454 -22.79 7.93 -0.69
CA TRP A 454 -22.54 7.70 -2.11
C TRP A 454 -22.21 8.99 -2.86
N ARG A 455 -21.23 9.72 -2.39
CA ARG A 455 -20.77 10.99 -2.96
C ARG A 455 -19.28 11.19 -2.72
N ASP A 456 -18.65 12.13 -3.40
CA ASP A 456 -17.22 12.40 -3.32
C ASP A 456 -16.80 12.82 -1.92
N TRP A 457 -17.35 13.92 -1.44
CA TRP A 457 -17.13 14.40 -0.09
C TRP A 457 -18.26 13.93 0.85
N VAL A 458 -17.84 13.28 1.91
CA VAL A 458 -18.71 12.79 2.97
C VAL A 458 -17.87 12.54 4.22
N VAL A 459 -18.46 12.68 5.38
CA VAL A 459 -17.92 12.12 6.62
C VAL A 459 -18.78 10.92 6.98
N GLY A 460 -18.18 9.73 6.94
CA GLY A 460 -18.87 8.48 7.28
C GLY A 460 -19.15 8.45 8.78
N ASP A 461 -20.41 8.30 9.14
CA ASP A 461 -20.93 8.35 10.49
C ASP A 461 -21.53 7.00 10.97
N LEU A 462 -21.70 6.03 10.09
CA LEU A 462 -22.13 4.69 10.44
C LEU A 462 -20.93 3.84 10.88
N MET A 463 -20.96 3.41 12.13
CA MET A 463 -19.86 2.70 12.78
C MET A 463 -20.28 1.29 13.22
N HIS A 464 -19.30 0.42 13.33
CA HIS A 464 -19.39 -0.91 13.90
C HIS A 464 -18.12 -1.18 14.71
N ASP A 465 -18.26 -1.48 15.99
CA ASP A 465 -17.12 -1.79 16.88
C ASP A 465 -15.98 -0.75 16.81
N GLY A 466 -16.33 0.54 16.73
CA GLY A 466 -15.37 1.65 16.62
C GLY A 466 -14.75 1.84 15.22
N LEU A 467 -15.18 1.10 14.22
CA LEU A 467 -14.68 1.19 12.85
C LEU A 467 -15.79 1.64 11.89
N PRO A 468 -15.48 2.47 10.87
CA PRO A 468 -16.49 2.94 9.93
C PRO A 468 -16.96 1.83 9.00
N VAL A 469 -18.23 1.86 8.64
CA VAL A 469 -18.78 1.07 7.55
C VAL A 469 -18.48 1.78 6.23
N SER A 470 -18.06 1.02 5.21
CA SER A 470 -17.81 1.56 3.86
C SER A 470 -19.09 2.12 3.22
N SER A 471 -18.94 3.09 2.32
CA SER A 471 -20.04 3.50 1.45
C SER A 471 -20.56 2.31 0.64
N PHE A 472 -21.87 2.27 0.43
CA PHE A 472 -22.51 1.22 -0.36
C PHE A 472 -23.74 1.74 -1.12
N ARG A 473 -24.13 0.99 -2.14
CA ARG A 473 -25.42 1.12 -2.84
C ARG A 473 -26.09 -0.24 -2.93
N THR A 474 -27.40 -0.24 -3.06
CA THR A 474 -28.22 -1.44 -3.25
C THR A 474 -28.71 -1.61 -4.68
N ASP A 475 -28.42 -0.65 -5.52
CA ASP A 475 -28.74 -0.61 -6.94
C ASP A 475 -27.52 -0.95 -7.81
N ASP A 476 -27.76 -1.25 -9.07
CA ASP A 476 -26.78 -1.44 -10.13
C ASP A 476 -26.83 -0.33 -11.20
N TRP A 477 -27.50 0.79 -10.88
CA TRP A 477 -27.70 1.87 -11.82
C TRP A 477 -26.43 2.69 -11.92
N ASP A 478 -25.83 2.69 -13.10
CA ASP A 478 -24.72 3.57 -13.37
C ASP A 478 -25.23 5.00 -13.47
N SER A 479 -24.67 5.90 -12.69
CA SER A 479 -24.84 7.30 -12.97
C SER A 479 -24.11 7.57 -14.29
N LEU A 480 -24.85 7.93 -15.31
CA LEU A 480 -24.26 8.46 -16.54
C LEU A 480 -23.27 9.54 -16.17
N PRO A 481 -22.08 9.59 -16.82
CA PRO A 481 -21.16 10.69 -16.60
C PRO A 481 -21.94 11.99 -16.75
N LEU A 482 -21.81 12.87 -15.77
CA LEU A 482 -22.38 14.21 -15.86
C LEU A 482 -21.85 14.83 -17.15
N THR A 483 -22.74 15.00 -18.12
CA THR A 483 -22.41 15.70 -19.38
C THR A 483 -22.20 17.18 -19.06
N SER A 484 -21.07 17.53 -18.49
CA SER A 484 -20.67 18.90 -18.33
C SER A 484 -19.83 19.32 -19.52
N SER A 485 -20.23 20.39 -20.16
CA SER A 485 -19.54 21.05 -21.26
C SER A 485 -18.25 21.79 -20.83
N LYS A 486 -17.66 21.48 -19.66
CA LYS A 486 -16.40 22.06 -19.21
C LYS A 486 -15.24 21.37 -19.90
N LYS A 487 -14.57 22.08 -20.81
CA LYS A 487 -13.30 21.71 -21.43
C LYS A 487 -12.25 21.49 -20.35
N LYS A 488 -11.40 20.44 -20.55
CA LYS A 488 -10.14 20.25 -19.82
C LYS A 488 -9.39 21.59 -19.71
N GLY A 489 -9.27 22.13 -18.51
CA GLY A 489 -8.31 23.17 -18.19
C GLY A 489 -6.94 22.56 -17.90
N ASP A 490 -5.87 23.18 -18.37
CA ASP A 490 -4.51 22.75 -18.11
C ASP A 490 -4.22 22.77 -16.60
N TYR A 491 -3.71 21.65 -16.08
CA TYR A 491 -3.19 21.55 -14.74
C TYR A 491 -1.91 22.41 -14.64
N ASN A 492 -2.03 23.61 -14.11
CA ASN A 492 -0.89 24.31 -13.53
C ASN A 492 -0.81 23.94 -12.04
N GLU A 493 0.13 23.06 -11.67
CA GLU A 493 0.53 22.94 -10.27
C GLU A 493 0.94 24.32 -9.76
N PRO A 494 0.46 24.76 -8.58
CA PRO A 494 1.02 25.95 -7.96
C PRO A 494 2.49 25.68 -7.62
N LYS A 495 3.36 26.51 -8.19
CA LYS A 495 4.81 26.53 -8.01
C LYS A 495 5.24 26.67 -6.55
#